data_63b620db6a53c70a86c561afa70052fa
#
_entry.id   63b620db6a53c70a86c561afa70052fa
#
_cell.length_a   1.000
_cell.length_b   1.000
_cell.length_c   1.000
_cell.angle_alpha   90.00
_cell.angle_beta   90.00
_cell.angle_gamma   90.00
#
_symmetry.space_group_name_H-M   'P 1'
#
loop_
_entity.id
_entity.type
_entity.pdbx_description
1 polymer ?
#
loop_
_entity_poly.entity_id
_entity_poly.type
_entity_poly.pdbx_seq_one_letter_code
_entity_poly.pdbx_strand_id
1 'polypeptide(L)'
;MSPADASEDADLAALNDELASLDLEGHWRLSGAVLADEPRPLAPANLWRWVDIRRLLLRAGEIRALDGGAGRRTVRLCMPGIEQKWATRTIHASFQLVKPGETAEAHRHSLGALRFVVEGRGGHTTVEGEKFIMEPGDLILTPQYTWHDHGNDSDEPMIWIDGHDAPLTLTLNAGFFERFSVPAQPVVHDQGFMRRRTGALRPRGVDRRAEGYPYIYKWRDAQDALAAMEPSDWDPYEGFAVDYVDAVSGGPTLPTIACHLHQLPVGRSTLPQRETSSRIYHVVQGAGRTVAQAKTLEWQAGDTFVVPGWTWSEHRADKDAILFAMSDEPVLRATCLYRLERAGDNAPRTGTKGRGDG
;
A
#
# COMPACT_ATOMS: atom_id res chain seq x y z
N MET A 1 -31.49 38.71 -10.89
CA MET A 1 -30.19 39.33 -11.25
C MET A 1 -30.44 40.76 -11.65
N SER A 2 -29.74 41.70 -11.04
CA SER A 2 -29.81 43.10 -11.43
C SER A 2 -28.96 43.34 -12.69
N PRO A 3 -29.20 44.46 -13.46
CA PRO A 3 -28.30 44.80 -14.58
C PRO A 3 -26.83 44.99 -14.17
N ALA A 4 -26.56 45.36 -12.91
CA ALA A 4 -25.21 45.49 -12.38
C ALA A 4 -24.56 44.13 -12.19
N ASP A 5 -25.30 43.10 -11.69
CA ASP A 5 -24.80 41.74 -11.52
C ASP A 5 -24.43 41.11 -12.87
N ALA A 6 -25.21 41.37 -13.93
CA ALA A 6 -24.97 40.85 -15.28
C ALA A 6 -23.73 41.51 -15.95
N SER A 7 -23.44 42.78 -15.63
CA SER A 7 -22.23 43.47 -16.13
C SER A 7 -20.97 42.99 -15.42
N GLU A 8 -21.02 42.79 -14.10
CA GLU A 8 -19.90 42.26 -13.31
C GLU A 8 -19.54 40.81 -13.71
N ASP A 9 -20.55 39.99 -14.02
CA ASP A 9 -20.34 38.63 -14.54
C ASP A 9 -19.69 38.65 -15.94
N ALA A 10 -20.03 39.61 -16.81
CA ALA A 10 -19.45 39.72 -18.15
C ALA A 10 -17.99 40.19 -18.11
N ASP A 11 -17.69 41.17 -17.26
CA ASP A 11 -16.30 41.66 -17.07
C ASP A 11 -15.38 40.59 -16.47
N LEU A 12 -15.89 39.81 -15.51
CA LEU A 12 -15.17 38.68 -14.91
C LEU A 12 -14.95 37.58 -15.93
N ALA A 13 -15.91 37.28 -16.79
CA ALA A 13 -15.72 36.30 -17.86
C ALA A 13 -14.65 36.75 -18.86
N ALA A 14 -14.67 38.01 -19.30
CA ALA A 14 -13.66 38.57 -20.19
C ALA A 14 -12.25 38.54 -19.57
N LEU A 15 -12.12 38.85 -18.27
CA LEU A 15 -10.87 38.74 -17.54
C LEU A 15 -10.37 37.28 -17.49
N ASN A 16 -11.25 36.32 -17.24
CA ASN A 16 -10.89 34.90 -17.21
C ASN A 16 -10.39 34.40 -18.57
N ASP A 17 -11.01 34.89 -19.69
CA ASP A 17 -10.60 34.57 -21.05
C ASP A 17 -9.23 35.18 -21.38
N GLU A 18 -8.97 36.40 -20.95
CA GLU A 18 -7.67 37.07 -21.10
C GLU A 18 -6.58 36.32 -20.31
N LEU A 19 -6.85 35.96 -19.04
CA LEU A 19 -5.95 35.16 -18.21
C LEU A 19 -5.65 33.82 -18.88
N ALA A 20 -6.67 33.12 -19.36
CA ALA A 20 -6.48 31.80 -20.01
C ALA A 20 -5.65 31.89 -21.28
N SER A 21 -5.74 33.02 -22.03
CA SER A 21 -4.92 33.24 -23.23
C SER A 21 -3.40 33.36 -22.95
N LEU A 22 -3.06 33.64 -21.69
CA LEU A 22 -1.71 33.80 -21.19
C LEU A 22 -1.27 32.64 -20.27
N ASP A 23 -1.98 31.51 -20.29
CA ASP A 23 -1.76 30.36 -19.39
C ASP A 23 -1.86 30.75 -17.89
N LEU A 24 -2.68 31.73 -17.58
CA LEU A 24 -2.97 32.18 -16.21
C LEU A 24 -4.39 31.81 -15.80
N GLU A 25 -4.60 31.62 -14.51
CA GLU A 25 -5.93 31.38 -13.92
C GLU A 25 -6.15 32.22 -12.65
N GLY A 26 -7.31 32.81 -12.53
CA GLY A 26 -7.69 33.55 -11.32
C GLY A 26 -7.89 32.61 -10.14
N HIS A 27 -7.29 32.93 -8.99
CA HIS A 27 -7.40 32.13 -7.77
C HIS A 27 -8.88 31.93 -7.33
N TRP A 28 -9.77 32.82 -7.67
CA TRP A 28 -11.23 32.72 -7.43
C TRP A 28 -11.91 31.59 -8.19
N ARG A 29 -11.23 30.97 -9.20
CA ARG A 29 -11.70 29.78 -9.92
C ARG A 29 -11.29 28.47 -9.27
N LEU A 30 -10.36 28.51 -8.31
CA LEU A 30 -9.97 27.30 -7.57
C LEU A 30 -11.20 26.70 -6.88
N SER A 31 -11.43 25.44 -7.15
CA SER A 31 -12.55 24.73 -6.53
C SER A 31 -12.42 24.74 -5.00
N GLY A 32 -13.55 24.74 -4.29
CA GLY A 32 -13.60 24.68 -2.82
C GLY A 32 -12.88 23.48 -2.20
N ALA A 33 -12.31 22.55 -3.02
CA ALA A 33 -11.48 21.47 -2.54
C ALA A 33 -10.17 21.94 -1.91
N VAL A 34 -9.62 23.09 -2.35
CA VAL A 34 -8.37 23.67 -1.80
C VAL A 34 -8.64 24.40 -0.48
N LEU A 35 -9.85 24.92 -0.30
CA LEU A 35 -10.28 25.70 0.88
C LEU A 35 -11.32 24.94 1.72
N ALA A 36 -11.36 23.62 1.63
CA ALA A 36 -12.29 22.81 2.41
C ALA A 36 -11.89 22.82 3.91
N ASP A 37 -12.90 22.93 4.78
CA ASP A 37 -12.72 22.90 6.24
C ASP A 37 -12.14 21.56 6.71
N GLU A 38 -12.41 20.48 5.97
CA GLU A 38 -11.94 19.11 6.24
C GLU A 38 -11.50 18.40 4.96
N PRO A 39 -10.54 17.45 5.06
CA PRO A 39 -10.28 16.50 3.99
C PRO A 39 -11.56 15.75 3.61
N ARG A 40 -11.67 15.31 2.37
CA ARG A 40 -12.84 14.56 1.88
C ARG A 40 -12.40 13.23 1.30
N PRO A 41 -13.12 12.12 1.61
CA PRO A 41 -12.89 10.85 0.93
C PRO A 41 -13.08 11.01 -0.58
N LEU A 42 -12.15 10.47 -1.37
CA LEU A 42 -12.19 10.57 -2.84
C LEU A 42 -13.24 9.67 -3.47
N ALA A 43 -13.56 8.57 -2.78
CA ALA A 43 -14.51 7.55 -3.21
C ALA A 43 -15.03 6.79 -1.98
N PRO A 44 -16.19 6.12 -2.08
CA PRO A 44 -16.64 5.20 -1.05
C PRO A 44 -15.69 4.03 -0.91
N ALA A 45 -15.56 3.46 0.31
CA ALA A 45 -14.83 2.22 0.52
C ALA A 45 -15.28 1.11 -0.45
N ASN A 46 -14.38 0.26 -0.90
CA ASN A 46 -14.68 -0.80 -1.86
C ASN A 46 -14.05 -2.14 -1.47
N LEU A 47 -14.70 -3.22 -1.90
CA LEU A 47 -14.26 -4.59 -1.64
C LEU A 47 -14.25 -5.39 -2.93
N TRP A 48 -13.20 -6.17 -3.14
CA TRP A 48 -13.05 -7.13 -4.22
C TRP A 48 -13.01 -8.55 -3.66
N ARG A 49 -13.84 -9.42 -4.20
CA ARG A 49 -13.95 -10.81 -3.76
C ARG A 49 -12.81 -11.65 -4.32
N TRP A 50 -12.14 -12.39 -3.44
CA TRP A 50 -11.06 -13.29 -3.83
C TRP A 50 -11.47 -14.32 -4.87
N VAL A 51 -12.66 -14.89 -4.72
CA VAL A 51 -13.18 -15.89 -5.67
C VAL A 51 -13.22 -15.36 -7.11
N ASP A 52 -13.57 -14.10 -7.30
CA ASP A 52 -13.60 -13.47 -8.63
C ASP A 52 -12.21 -13.10 -9.13
N ILE A 53 -11.38 -12.51 -8.25
CA ILE A 53 -9.99 -12.18 -8.59
C ILE A 53 -9.26 -13.45 -9.02
N ARG A 54 -9.27 -14.50 -8.21
CA ARG A 54 -8.58 -15.77 -8.46
C ARG A 54 -9.02 -16.40 -9.77
N ARG A 55 -10.34 -16.51 -9.97
CA ARG A 55 -10.93 -17.08 -11.21
C ARG A 55 -10.46 -16.32 -12.46
N LEU A 56 -10.52 -14.98 -12.44
CA LEU A 56 -10.13 -14.14 -13.56
C LEU A 56 -8.62 -14.14 -13.79
N LEU A 57 -7.82 -14.19 -12.73
CA LEU A 57 -6.37 -14.25 -12.78
C LEU A 57 -5.88 -15.57 -13.38
N LEU A 58 -6.45 -16.71 -12.96
CA LEU A 58 -6.17 -18.03 -13.54
C LEU A 58 -6.57 -18.08 -15.01
N ARG A 59 -7.77 -17.55 -15.37
CA ARG A 59 -8.17 -17.44 -16.76
C ARG A 59 -7.22 -16.55 -17.59
N ALA A 60 -6.74 -15.45 -17.03
CA ALA A 60 -5.70 -14.66 -17.68
C ALA A 60 -4.41 -15.48 -17.89
N GLY A 61 -4.09 -16.40 -16.97
CA GLY A 61 -3.00 -17.36 -17.11
C GLY A 61 -3.11 -18.32 -18.28
N GLU A 62 -4.33 -18.64 -18.70
CA GLU A 62 -4.60 -19.52 -19.85
C GLU A 62 -4.43 -18.77 -21.19
N ILE A 63 -4.80 -17.50 -21.25
CA ILE A 63 -4.89 -16.74 -22.51
C ILE A 63 -3.73 -15.75 -22.73
N ARG A 64 -2.92 -15.46 -21.71
CA ARG A 64 -1.75 -14.57 -21.80
C ARG A 64 -0.49 -15.26 -21.31
N ALA A 65 0.51 -15.30 -22.19
CA ALA A 65 1.86 -15.64 -21.75
C ALA A 65 2.44 -14.55 -20.85
N LEU A 66 3.39 -14.92 -19.99
CA LEU A 66 4.24 -13.99 -19.30
C LEU A 66 5.31 -13.59 -20.32
N ASP A 67 5.08 -12.49 -21.05
CA ASP A 67 6.07 -11.96 -21.97
C ASP A 67 7.05 -11.03 -21.21
N GLY A 68 8.31 -11.05 -21.60
CA GLY A 68 9.43 -10.33 -20.97
C GLY A 68 9.39 -8.81 -21.04
N GLY A 69 8.20 -8.23 -21.00
CA GLY A 69 7.98 -6.81 -21.04
C GLY A 69 7.11 -6.30 -19.90
N ALA A 70 6.47 -5.15 -20.09
CA ALA A 70 5.43 -4.62 -19.21
C ALA A 70 4.19 -5.53 -19.15
N GLY A 71 4.18 -6.64 -19.89
CA GLY A 71 3.11 -7.62 -20.03
C GLY A 71 2.97 -8.59 -18.85
N ARG A 72 3.22 -8.12 -17.63
CA ARG A 72 3.00 -8.92 -16.42
C ARG A 72 1.56 -9.40 -16.37
N ARG A 73 1.37 -10.64 -15.93
CA ARG A 73 0.04 -11.21 -15.71
C ARG A 73 -0.49 -10.74 -14.36
N THR A 74 -0.93 -9.47 -14.32
CA THR A 74 -1.48 -8.83 -13.14
C THR A 74 -2.90 -8.35 -13.37
N VAL A 75 -3.74 -8.48 -12.34
CA VAL A 75 -5.09 -7.91 -12.28
C VAL A 75 -5.08 -6.78 -11.25
N ARG A 76 -5.29 -5.56 -11.72
CA ARG A 76 -5.27 -4.37 -10.86
C ARG A 76 -6.57 -4.22 -10.08
N LEU A 77 -6.45 -3.77 -8.83
CA LEU A 77 -7.57 -3.30 -8.04
C LEU A 77 -7.86 -1.84 -8.44
N CYS A 78 -9.02 -1.63 -9.05
CA CYS A 78 -9.42 -0.33 -9.57
C CYS A 78 -10.52 0.26 -8.69
N MET A 79 -10.21 1.33 -7.94
CA MET A 79 -11.18 2.00 -7.10
C MET A 79 -12.20 2.75 -7.97
N PRO A 80 -13.50 2.51 -7.81
CA PRO A 80 -14.52 3.31 -8.47
C PRO A 80 -14.37 4.78 -8.08
N GLY A 81 -14.40 5.70 -9.07
CA GLY A 81 -14.22 7.14 -8.85
C GLY A 81 -12.77 7.63 -8.96
N ILE A 82 -11.79 6.75 -9.09
CA ILE A 82 -10.41 7.11 -9.45
C ILE A 82 -10.22 6.89 -10.95
N GLU A 83 -10.09 7.98 -11.71
CA GLU A 83 -10.03 7.96 -13.18
C GLU A 83 -8.87 7.10 -13.71
N GLN A 84 -7.68 7.21 -13.08
CA GLN A 84 -6.47 6.50 -13.48
C GLN A 84 -6.49 5.00 -13.17
N LYS A 85 -7.58 4.48 -12.62
CA LYS A 85 -7.74 3.05 -12.28
C LYS A 85 -6.71 2.53 -11.28
N TRP A 86 -6.40 3.32 -10.25
CA TRP A 86 -5.58 2.93 -9.11
C TRP A 86 -6.43 2.46 -7.92
N ALA A 87 -5.82 1.74 -6.98
CA ALA A 87 -6.48 1.35 -5.72
C ALA A 87 -6.66 2.56 -4.78
N THR A 88 -5.65 3.44 -4.72
CA THR A 88 -5.71 4.75 -4.06
C THR A 88 -5.00 5.78 -4.95
N ARG A 89 -4.94 7.05 -4.54
CA ARG A 89 -4.17 8.06 -5.29
C ARG A 89 -2.65 7.89 -5.20
N THR A 90 -2.17 7.16 -4.23
CA THR A 90 -0.75 7.03 -3.89
C THR A 90 -0.24 5.61 -4.03
N ILE A 91 -1.12 4.61 -3.87
CA ILE A 91 -0.77 3.20 -3.94
C ILE A 91 -1.55 2.52 -5.07
N HIS A 92 -0.81 1.83 -5.92
CA HIS A 92 -1.32 0.81 -6.82
C HIS A 92 -1.32 -0.53 -6.09
N ALA A 93 -2.40 -1.29 -6.19
CA ALA A 93 -2.46 -2.66 -5.73
C ALA A 93 -2.97 -3.58 -6.85
N SER A 94 -2.38 -4.77 -6.96
CA SER A 94 -2.75 -5.76 -7.97
C SER A 94 -2.42 -7.17 -7.51
N PHE A 95 -3.05 -8.16 -8.12
CA PHE A 95 -2.68 -9.57 -7.96
C PHE A 95 -1.89 -10.03 -9.17
N GLN A 96 -0.74 -10.65 -8.94
CA GLN A 96 0.11 -11.23 -9.98
C GLN A 96 0.10 -12.76 -9.90
N LEU A 97 0.10 -13.41 -11.06
CA LEU A 97 0.20 -14.85 -11.23
C LEU A 97 1.48 -15.21 -11.99
N VAL A 98 2.28 -16.11 -11.42
CA VAL A 98 3.41 -16.76 -12.09
C VAL A 98 3.19 -18.27 -12.04
N LYS A 99 3.04 -18.90 -13.22
CA LYS A 99 2.83 -20.34 -13.35
C LYS A 99 4.16 -21.12 -13.21
N PRO A 100 4.09 -22.46 -12.97
CA PRO A 100 5.26 -23.32 -13.01
C PRO A 100 6.13 -23.10 -14.24
N GLY A 101 7.44 -22.99 -14.03
CA GLY A 101 8.44 -22.77 -15.08
C GLY A 101 8.52 -21.36 -15.66
N GLU A 102 7.69 -20.41 -15.21
CA GLU A 102 7.71 -19.03 -15.71
C GLU A 102 8.71 -18.17 -14.93
N THR A 103 9.29 -17.20 -15.64
CA THR A 103 10.17 -16.16 -15.08
C THR A 103 9.69 -14.78 -15.52
N ALA A 104 9.48 -13.87 -14.59
CA ALA A 104 9.32 -12.44 -14.84
C ALA A 104 10.70 -11.79 -14.83
N GLU A 105 11.12 -11.29 -16.01
CA GLU A 105 12.47 -10.85 -16.27
C GLU A 105 13.01 -9.80 -15.29
N ALA A 106 14.31 -9.88 -15.05
CA ALA A 106 15.07 -9.00 -14.17
C ALA A 106 15.05 -7.55 -14.68
N HIS A 107 14.72 -6.65 -13.78
CA HIS A 107 14.65 -5.21 -14.05
C HIS A 107 14.77 -4.42 -12.75
N ARG A 108 14.86 -3.10 -12.86
CA ARG A 108 14.71 -2.15 -11.76
C ARG A 108 13.87 -0.96 -12.17
N HIS A 109 13.29 -0.30 -11.18
CA HIS A 109 12.46 0.88 -11.41
C HIS A 109 12.52 1.85 -10.22
N SER A 110 12.07 3.08 -10.44
CA SER A 110 12.01 4.10 -9.39
C SER A 110 10.90 3.82 -8.35
N LEU A 111 9.96 2.91 -8.65
CA LEU A 111 8.88 2.56 -7.73
C LEU A 111 9.43 1.74 -6.55
N GLY A 112 9.00 2.07 -5.34
CA GLY A 112 9.07 1.16 -4.21
C GLY A 112 7.92 0.15 -4.31
N ALA A 113 8.22 -1.14 -4.23
CA ALA A 113 7.21 -2.18 -4.33
C ALA A 113 7.35 -3.24 -3.23
N LEU A 114 6.24 -3.86 -2.91
CA LEU A 114 6.15 -4.97 -1.99
C LEU A 114 5.25 -6.08 -2.57
N ARG A 115 5.43 -7.30 -2.07
CA ARG A 115 4.63 -8.48 -2.43
C ARG A 115 4.24 -9.23 -1.17
N PHE A 116 2.96 -9.39 -0.94
CA PHE A 116 2.45 -10.26 0.11
C PHE A 116 1.91 -11.54 -0.55
N VAL A 117 2.52 -12.68 -0.21
CA VAL A 117 2.21 -13.97 -0.85
C VAL A 117 0.86 -14.49 -0.38
N VAL A 118 -0.04 -14.81 -1.32
CA VAL A 118 -1.40 -15.26 -1.03
C VAL A 118 -1.57 -16.76 -1.25
N GLU A 119 -1.06 -17.30 -2.37
CA GLU A 119 -1.25 -18.70 -2.76
C GLU A 119 0.00 -19.26 -3.45
N GLY A 120 0.28 -20.56 -3.26
CA GLY A 120 1.40 -21.27 -3.83
C GLY A 120 2.65 -21.27 -2.95
N ARG A 121 3.57 -22.23 -3.19
CA ARG A 121 4.82 -22.38 -2.47
C ARG A 121 5.96 -22.67 -3.45
N GLY A 122 7.19 -22.25 -3.09
CA GLY A 122 8.40 -22.62 -3.83
C GLY A 122 8.73 -21.73 -5.03
N GLY A 123 7.86 -20.78 -5.38
CA GLY A 123 8.26 -19.68 -6.25
C GLY A 123 9.26 -18.76 -5.55
N HIS A 124 9.95 -17.91 -6.31
CA HIS A 124 11.00 -17.07 -5.76
C HIS A 124 10.96 -15.63 -6.28
N THR A 125 11.55 -14.76 -5.50
CA THR A 125 11.98 -13.42 -5.91
C THR A 125 13.47 -13.31 -5.64
N THR A 126 14.22 -12.76 -6.60
CA THR A 126 15.64 -12.40 -6.41
C THR A 126 15.73 -10.88 -6.32
N VAL A 127 16.34 -10.34 -5.26
CA VAL A 127 16.58 -8.89 -5.09
C VAL A 127 18.06 -8.67 -4.84
N GLU A 128 18.71 -7.85 -5.66
CA GLU A 128 20.16 -7.57 -5.57
C GLU A 128 21.01 -8.84 -5.42
N GLY A 129 20.63 -9.90 -6.16
CA GLY A 129 21.32 -11.20 -6.14
C GLY A 129 21.05 -12.09 -4.92
N GLU A 130 20.15 -11.71 -4.03
CA GLU A 130 19.66 -12.57 -2.94
C GLU A 130 18.32 -13.21 -3.35
N LYS A 131 18.31 -14.55 -3.46
CA LYS A 131 17.11 -15.32 -3.85
C LYS A 131 16.30 -15.73 -2.63
N PHE A 132 15.02 -15.37 -2.61
CA PHE A 132 14.06 -15.70 -1.57
C PHE A 132 13.05 -16.71 -2.06
N ILE A 133 12.94 -17.85 -1.39
CA ILE A 133 11.84 -18.80 -1.60
C ILE A 133 10.62 -18.31 -0.84
N MET A 134 9.50 -18.17 -1.57
CA MET A 134 8.27 -17.55 -1.10
C MET A 134 7.28 -18.60 -0.60
N GLU A 135 6.60 -18.25 0.51
CA GLU A 135 5.52 -19.02 1.11
C GLU A 135 4.34 -18.09 1.43
N PRO A 136 3.09 -18.61 1.51
CA PRO A 136 1.94 -17.79 1.86
C PRO A 136 2.14 -17.02 3.17
N GLY A 137 1.82 -15.72 3.14
CA GLY A 137 2.00 -14.79 4.25
C GLY A 137 3.37 -14.10 4.30
N ASP A 138 4.37 -14.53 3.53
CA ASP A 138 5.63 -13.81 3.43
C ASP A 138 5.42 -12.44 2.77
N LEU A 139 6.10 -11.42 3.30
CA LEU A 139 6.16 -10.09 2.71
C LEU A 139 7.56 -9.87 2.14
N ILE A 140 7.65 -9.63 0.83
CA ILE A 140 8.89 -9.37 0.10
C ILE A 140 8.91 -7.92 -0.36
N LEU A 141 10.05 -7.25 -0.19
CA LEU A 141 10.27 -5.89 -0.63
C LEU A 141 11.17 -5.84 -1.86
N THR A 142 10.85 -4.94 -2.76
CA THR A 142 11.72 -4.46 -3.84
C THR A 142 11.76 -2.93 -3.76
N PRO A 143 12.66 -2.40 -2.91
CA PRO A 143 12.81 -0.95 -2.76
C PRO A 143 13.17 -0.27 -4.07
N GLN A 144 13.05 1.05 -4.10
CA GLN A 144 13.38 1.87 -5.27
C GLN A 144 14.77 1.54 -5.83
N TYR A 145 14.85 1.42 -7.15
CA TYR A 145 16.09 1.19 -7.93
C TYR A 145 16.80 -0.14 -7.68
N THR A 146 16.26 -1.05 -6.86
CA THR A 146 16.84 -2.38 -6.66
C THR A 146 16.55 -3.30 -7.85
N TRP A 147 17.57 -4.05 -8.29
CA TRP A 147 17.40 -5.10 -9.28
C TRP A 147 16.59 -6.25 -8.71
N HIS A 148 15.57 -6.70 -9.44
CA HIS A 148 14.75 -7.82 -9.02
C HIS A 148 14.16 -8.60 -10.19
N ASP A 149 13.96 -9.90 -9.97
CA ASP A 149 13.23 -10.82 -10.84
C ASP A 149 12.34 -11.74 -10.01
N HIS A 150 11.44 -12.46 -10.69
CA HIS A 150 10.58 -13.44 -10.07
C HIS A 150 10.52 -14.67 -10.94
N GLY A 151 10.51 -15.82 -10.31
CA GLY A 151 10.35 -17.08 -11.00
C GLY A 151 9.54 -18.08 -10.18
N ASN A 152 9.10 -19.13 -10.85
CA ASN A 152 8.39 -20.21 -10.21
C ASN A 152 8.96 -21.54 -10.65
N ASP A 153 9.87 -22.08 -9.83
CA ASP A 153 10.51 -23.38 -10.03
C ASP A 153 9.67 -24.53 -9.42
N SER A 154 8.51 -24.23 -8.82
CA SER A 154 7.61 -25.22 -8.23
C SER A 154 6.62 -25.77 -9.26
N ASP A 155 5.80 -26.73 -8.85
CA ASP A 155 4.73 -27.34 -9.62
C ASP A 155 3.35 -26.70 -9.39
N GLU A 156 3.27 -25.69 -8.52
CA GLU A 156 2.05 -24.95 -8.20
C GLU A 156 2.10 -23.50 -8.72
N PRO A 157 0.97 -22.91 -9.14
CA PRO A 157 0.90 -21.49 -9.44
C PRO A 157 1.20 -20.64 -8.20
N MET A 158 1.97 -19.57 -8.37
CA MET A 158 2.23 -18.58 -7.34
C MET A 158 1.36 -17.35 -7.56
N ILE A 159 0.66 -16.91 -6.50
CA ILE A 159 -0.14 -15.68 -6.53
C ILE A 159 0.23 -14.83 -5.30
N TRP A 160 0.46 -13.55 -5.55
CA TRP A 160 0.67 -12.55 -4.50
C TRP A 160 -0.08 -11.26 -4.79
N ILE A 161 -0.32 -10.46 -3.77
CA ILE A 161 -0.75 -9.08 -3.92
C ILE A 161 0.48 -8.17 -3.97
N ASP A 162 0.59 -7.39 -5.04
CA ASP A 162 1.57 -6.31 -5.17
C ASP A 162 1.00 -5.01 -4.59
N GLY A 163 1.84 -4.26 -3.89
CA GLY A 163 1.62 -2.87 -3.55
C GLY A 163 2.81 -2.04 -4.01
N HIS A 164 2.58 -0.93 -4.70
CA HIS A 164 3.66 -0.01 -5.08
C HIS A 164 3.18 1.43 -5.22
N ASP A 165 4.11 2.36 -5.09
CA ASP A 165 3.89 3.80 -5.07
C ASP A 165 3.86 4.45 -6.47
N ALA A 166 3.53 3.69 -7.52
CA ALA A 166 3.48 4.19 -8.89
C ALA A 166 2.61 5.43 -9.07
N PRO A 167 1.41 5.54 -8.48
CA PRO A 167 0.60 6.75 -8.63
C PRO A 167 1.33 8.00 -8.13
N LEU A 168 2.01 7.89 -6.99
CA LEU A 168 2.83 8.97 -6.42
C LEU A 168 4.02 9.29 -7.31
N THR A 169 4.80 8.28 -7.70
CA THR A 169 5.98 8.43 -8.55
C THR A 169 5.64 9.07 -9.89
N LEU A 170 4.52 8.70 -10.51
CA LEU A 170 4.05 9.30 -11.76
C LEU A 170 3.57 10.75 -11.57
N THR A 171 2.89 11.05 -10.47
CA THR A 171 2.48 12.41 -10.13
C THR A 171 3.68 13.34 -9.97
N LEU A 172 4.79 12.82 -9.41
CA LEU A 172 6.06 13.55 -9.26
C LEU A 172 6.92 13.54 -10.55
N ASN A 173 6.44 12.95 -11.63
CA ASN A 173 7.17 12.78 -12.89
C ASN A 173 8.55 12.12 -12.72
N ALA A 174 8.68 11.19 -11.75
CA ALA A 174 9.91 10.52 -11.37
C ALA A 174 9.98 9.06 -11.86
N GLY A 175 9.20 8.71 -12.87
CA GLY A 175 9.15 7.36 -13.44
C GLY A 175 10.47 6.97 -14.11
N PHE A 176 11.03 5.81 -13.74
CA PHE A 176 12.20 5.19 -14.34
C PHE A 176 12.01 3.67 -14.41
N PHE A 177 12.49 3.05 -15.47
CA PHE A 177 12.51 1.62 -15.68
C PHE A 177 13.72 1.20 -16.48
N GLU A 178 14.42 0.15 -16.05
CA GLU A 178 15.57 -0.42 -16.75
C GLU A 178 15.53 -1.95 -16.69
N ARG A 179 15.80 -2.61 -17.81
CA ARG A 179 15.93 -4.07 -17.90
C ARG A 179 17.35 -4.49 -17.56
N PHE A 180 17.47 -5.61 -16.88
CA PHE A 180 18.75 -6.26 -16.67
C PHE A 180 19.29 -6.84 -17.99
N SER A 181 20.59 -7.08 -18.08
CA SER A 181 21.25 -7.57 -19.30
C SER A 181 20.88 -9.01 -19.68
N VAL A 182 20.37 -9.78 -18.71
CA VAL A 182 19.91 -11.17 -18.89
C VAL A 182 18.57 -11.35 -18.15
N PRO A 183 17.74 -12.36 -18.53
CA PRO A 183 16.40 -12.52 -17.96
C PRO A 183 16.33 -12.71 -16.46
N ALA A 184 17.33 -13.36 -15.85
CA ALA A 184 17.41 -13.59 -14.41
C ALA A 184 18.73 -13.08 -13.86
N GLN A 185 18.74 -12.52 -12.65
CA GLN A 185 19.96 -12.12 -11.97
C GLN A 185 20.80 -13.33 -11.56
N PRO A 186 22.16 -13.19 -11.55
CA PRO A 186 23.00 -14.17 -10.86
C PRO A 186 22.66 -14.15 -9.36
N VAL A 187 22.46 -15.32 -8.78
CA VAL A 187 22.31 -15.49 -7.33
C VAL A 187 23.71 -15.47 -6.72
N VAL A 188 24.03 -14.41 -5.97
CA VAL A 188 25.35 -14.19 -5.36
C VAL A 188 25.30 -14.24 -3.84
N HIS A 189 24.10 -14.23 -3.27
CA HIS A 189 23.86 -14.26 -1.84
C HIS A 189 22.81 -15.33 -1.48
N ASP A 190 23.04 -16.04 -0.38
CA ASP A 190 22.07 -16.97 0.19
C ASP A 190 20.92 -16.22 0.89
N GLN A 191 19.78 -16.87 0.98
CA GLN A 191 18.59 -16.31 1.62
C GLN A 191 18.88 -15.86 3.07
N GLY A 192 18.46 -14.65 3.41
CA GLY A 192 18.68 -14.04 4.72
C GLY A 192 20.02 -13.31 4.84
N PHE A 193 20.80 -13.16 3.76
CA PHE A 193 22.05 -12.40 3.76
C PHE A 193 21.84 -10.98 4.29
N MET A 194 20.91 -10.21 3.70
CA MET A 194 20.63 -8.85 4.12
C MET A 194 20.03 -8.79 5.54
N ARG A 195 19.14 -9.72 5.88
CA ARG A 195 18.58 -9.81 7.25
C ARG A 195 19.66 -10.02 8.31
N ARG A 196 20.69 -10.81 8.03
CA ARG A 196 21.84 -11.01 8.94
C ARG A 196 22.74 -9.79 9.05
N ARG A 197 22.76 -8.92 8.04
CA ARG A 197 23.58 -7.70 8.01
C ARG A 197 22.87 -6.48 8.58
N THR A 198 21.55 -6.44 8.53
CA THR A 198 20.73 -5.28 8.95
C THR A 198 19.94 -5.51 10.23
N GLY A 199 19.87 -6.75 10.73
CA GLY A 199 19.14 -7.11 11.94
C GLY A 199 19.76 -6.61 13.25
N ALA A 200 19.19 -7.06 14.37
CA ALA A 200 19.62 -6.70 15.72
C ALA A 200 21.09 -7.12 16.00
N LEU A 201 21.53 -8.24 15.42
CA LEU A 201 22.93 -8.68 15.43
C LEU A 201 23.50 -8.53 14.02
N ARG A 202 24.56 -7.76 13.86
CA ARG A 202 25.16 -7.42 12.57
C ARG A 202 26.69 -7.31 12.67
N PRO A 203 27.40 -7.42 11.53
CA PRO A 203 28.85 -7.21 11.51
C PRO A 203 29.21 -5.80 11.99
N ARG A 204 30.27 -5.70 12.78
CA ARG A 204 30.80 -4.42 13.24
C ARG A 204 31.41 -3.63 12.08
N GLY A 205 31.13 -2.33 12.00
CA GLY A 205 31.68 -1.44 10.97
C GLY A 205 30.90 -1.42 9.65
N VAL A 206 29.80 -2.18 9.53
CA VAL A 206 28.93 -2.11 8.36
C VAL A 206 28.09 -0.83 8.43
N ASP A 207 28.12 -0.03 7.36
CA ASP A 207 27.25 1.13 7.23
C ASP A 207 25.81 0.67 6.89
N ARG A 208 24.91 0.88 7.85
CA ARG A 208 23.49 0.52 7.70
C ARG A 208 22.83 1.11 6.45
N ARG A 209 23.16 2.37 6.15
CA ARG A 209 22.51 3.12 5.06
C ARG A 209 22.98 2.66 3.68
N ALA A 210 24.19 2.11 3.60
CA ALA A 210 24.75 1.57 2.37
C ALA A 210 24.32 0.13 2.06
N GLU A 211 23.88 -0.63 3.07
CA GLU A 211 23.57 -2.06 2.92
C GLU A 211 22.11 -2.34 2.47
N GLY A 212 21.19 -1.37 2.59
CA GLY A 212 19.80 -1.53 2.14
C GLY A 212 18.86 -2.19 3.16
N TYR A 213 17.77 -2.75 2.67
CA TYR A 213 16.66 -3.28 3.45
C TYR A 213 16.79 -4.77 3.73
N PRO A 214 16.16 -5.31 4.80
CA PRO A 214 15.81 -6.73 4.85
C PRO A 214 14.70 -6.95 3.82
N TYR A 215 15.03 -7.59 2.69
CA TYR A 215 14.08 -7.71 1.58
C TYR A 215 12.93 -8.70 1.83
N ILE A 216 12.95 -9.44 2.95
CA ILE A 216 11.89 -10.40 3.29
C ILE A 216 11.55 -10.38 4.78
N TYR A 217 10.25 -10.41 5.07
CA TYR A 217 9.68 -10.71 6.38
C TYR A 217 8.94 -12.03 6.25
N LYS A 218 9.37 -13.04 7.01
CA LYS A 218 8.75 -14.38 6.98
C LYS A 218 7.44 -14.37 7.75
N TRP A 219 6.44 -15.03 7.23
CA TRP A 219 5.14 -15.19 7.88
C TRP A 219 5.23 -15.74 9.30
N ARG A 220 6.14 -16.70 9.52
CA ARG A 220 6.38 -17.24 10.86
C ARG A 220 6.78 -16.16 11.88
N ASP A 221 7.70 -15.27 11.51
CA ASP A 221 8.15 -14.19 12.41
C ASP A 221 6.98 -13.24 12.74
N ALA A 222 6.10 -13.00 11.78
CA ALA A 222 4.89 -12.19 11.96
C ALA A 222 3.85 -12.88 12.86
N GLN A 223 3.66 -14.19 12.69
CA GLN A 223 2.80 -14.99 13.57
C GLN A 223 3.34 -15.04 15.00
N ASP A 224 4.66 -15.23 15.17
CA ASP A 224 5.29 -15.24 16.49
C ASP A 224 5.12 -13.88 17.18
N ALA A 225 5.21 -12.75 16.44
CA ALA A 225 4.97 -11.41 16.97
C ALA A 225 3.52 -11.22 17.43
N LEU A 226 2.54 -11.65 16.62
CA LEU A 226 1.11 -11.61 17.00
C LEU A 226 0.81 -12.52 18.20
N ALA A 227 1.41 -13.71 18.26
CA ALA A 227 1.21 -14.66 19.34
C ALA A 227 1.83 -14.20 20.67
N ALA A 228 2.84 -13.32 20.61
CA ALA A 228 3.48 -12.74 21.79
C ALA A 228 2.68 -11.57 22.42
N MET A 229 1.62 -11.09 21.73
CA MET A 229 0.81 -9.98 22.26
C MET A 229 -0.05 -10.43 23.45
N GLU A 230 -0.11 -9.57 24.46
CA GLU A 230 -0.92 -9.78 25.67
C GLU A 230 -2.24 -9.01 25.58
N PRO A 231 -3.24 -9.33 26.42
CA PRO A 231 -4.51 -8.61 26.43
C PRO A 231 -4.38 -7.09 26.61
N SER A 232 -3.32 -6.61 27.26
CA SER A 232 -2.97 -5.20 27.45
C SER A 232 -2.54 -4.50 26.16
N ASP A 233 -2.11 -5.25 25.14
CA ASP A 233 -1.64 -4.71 23.84
C ASP A 233 -2.82 -4.43 22.89
N TRP A 234 -4.04 -4.70 23.32
CA TRP A 234 -5.23 -4.38 22.54
C TRP A 234 -5.41 -2.87 22.39
N ASP A 235 -5.20 -2.35 21.17
CA ASP A 235 -5.61 -0.98 20.82
C ASP A 235 -7.11 -0.96 20.51
N PRO A 236 -7.90 -0.06 21.13
CA PRO A 236 -9.36 0.00 20.87
C PRO A 236 -9.74 0.29 19.43
N TYR A 237 -8.84 0.84 18.61
CA TYR A 237 -9.09 1.28 17.23
C TYR A 237 -8.44 0.37 16.18
N GLU A 238 -7.32 -0.30 16.53
CA GLU A 238 -6.55 -1.14 15.61
C GLU A 238 -6.67 -2.64 15.91
N GLY A 239 -7.15 -3.02 17.11
CA GLY A 239 -7.09 -4.40 17.59
C GLY A 239 -5.70 -4.76 18.12
N PHE A 240 -5.32 -6.02 18.01
CA PHE A 240 -3.92 -6.41 18.16
C PHE A 240 -3.22 -6.10 16.83
N ALA A 241 -2.29 -5.16 16.84
CA ALA A 241 -1.64 -4.70 15.62
C ALA A 241 -0.12 -4.75 15.75
N VAL A 242 0.56 -5.21 14.69
CA VAL A 242 2.03 -5.20 14.59
C VAL A 242 2.44 -4.55 13.28
N ASP A 243 3.55 -3.79 13.34
CA ASP A 243 4.12 -3.10 12.19
C ASP A 243 5.24 -3.92 11.56
N TYR A 244 5.29 -3.95 10.23
CA TYR A 244 6.47 -4.36 9.51
C TYR A 244 7.46 -3.19 9.45
N VAL A 245 8.47 -3.24 10.32
CA VAL A 245 9.42 -2.15 10.53
C VAL A 245 10.67 -2.36 9.70
N ASP A 246 11.15 -1.32 9.02
CA ASP A 246 12.50 -1.32 8.46
C ASP A 246 13.53 -1.44 9.59
N ALA A 247 14.23 -2.57 9.64
CA ALA A 247 15.19 -2.89 10.69
C ALA A 247 16.42 -1.96 10.72
N VAL A 248 16.65 -1.22 9.64
CA VAL A 248 17.78 -0.27 9.53
C VAL A 248 17.45 1.07 10.18
N SER A 249 16.31 1.63 9.82
CA SER A 249 15.90 2.97 10.27
C SER A 249 14.98 2.93 11.50
N GLY A 250 14.30 1.83 11.76
CA GLY A 250 13.20 1.75 12.72
C GLY A 250 11.92 2.41 12.21
N GLY A 251 11.90 2.80 10.94
CA GLY A 251 10.79 3.48 10.29
C GLY A 251 9.83 2.51 9.58
N PRO A 252 8.95 3.04 8.70
CA PRO A 252 7.97 2.24 7.97
C PRO A 252 8.63 1.25 7.02
N THR A 253 7.87 0.25 6.59
CA THR A 253 8.30 -0.84 5.69
C THR A 253 9.03 -0.33 4.45
N LEU A 254 8.50 0.70 3.80
CA LEU A 254 9.11 1.48 2.73
C LEU A 254 8.92 2.97 3.02
N PRO A 255 9.73 3.87 2.44
CA PRO A 255 9.57 5.32 2.66
C PRO A 255 8.19 5.86 2.30
N THR A 256 7.48 5.18 1.39
CA THR A 256 6.18 5.59 0.85
C THR A 256 5.02 4.70 1.28
N ILE A 257 5.29 3.50 1.80
CA ILE A 257 4.26 2.52 2.17
C ILE A 257 4.61 1.90 3.54
N ALA A 258 3.70 2.02 4.49
CA ALA A 258 3.72 1.25 5.74
C ALA A 258 2.90 -0.03 5.58
N CYS A 259 3.34 -1.11 6.21
CA CYS A 259 2.60 -2.37 6.28
C CYS A 259 2.36 -2.78 7.73
N HIS A 260 1.16 -3.35 7.97
CA HIS A 260 0.71 -3.75 9.29
C HIS A 260 -0.01 -5.10 9.22
N LEU A 261 -0.05 -5.81 10.34
CA LEU A 261 -1.02 -6.88 10.57
C LEU A 261 -1.94 -6.49 11.70
N HIS A 262 -3.22 -6.78 11.52
CA HIS A 262 -4.26 -6.60 12.54
C HIS A 262 -4.85 -7.96 12.86
N GLN A 263 -4.83 -8.35 14.14
CA GLN A 263 -5.52 -9.55 14.60
C GLN A 263 -6.77 -9.13 15.38
N LEU A 264 -7.90 -9.65 14.93
CA LEU A 264 -9.21 -9.38 15.48
C LEU A 264 -9.84 -10.70 15.99
N PRO A 265 -9.89 -10.92 17.29
CA PRO A 265 -10.58 -12.08 17.86
C PRO A 265 -12.08 -12.05 17.56
N VAL A 266 -12.69 -13.23 17.39
CA VAL A 266 -14.12 -13.40 17.14
C VAL A 266 -14.97 -12.61 18.14
N GLY A 267 -15.98 -11.92 17.62
CA GLY A 267 -16.93 -11.13 18.42
C GLY A 267 -16.40 -9.78 18.91
N ARG A 268 -15.09 -9.49 18.80
CA ARG A 268 -14.54 -8.18 19.14
C ARG A 268 -14.70 -7.18 18.00
N SER A 269 -14.89 -5.92 18.37
CA SER A 269 -14.97 -4.79 17.43
C SER A 269 -13.96 -3.74 17.84
N THR A 270 -13.42 -3.05 16.85
CA THR A 270 -12.67 -1.80 17.06
C THR A 270 -13.65 -0.63 17.22
N LEU A 271 -13.18 0.49 17.72
CA LEU A 271 -13.90 1.76 17.73
C LEU A 271 -13.68 2.51 16.41
N PRO A 272 -14.62 3.39 16.02
CA PRO A 272 -14.45 4.18 14.82
C PRO A 272 -13.27 5.14 14.91
N GLN A 273 -12.47 5.20 13.85
CA GLN A 273 -11.44 6.21 13.62
C GLN A 273 -11.42 6.64 12.15
N ARG A 274 -10.82 7.80 11.87
CA ARG A 274 -10.49 8.26 10.51
C ARG A 274 -9.10 8.87 10.49
N GLU A 275 -8.41 8.69 9.38
CA GLU A 275 -7.10 9.28 9.13
C GLU A 275 -7.00 9.80 7.70
N THR A 276 -6.06 10.70 7.42
CA THR A 276 -5.87 11.21 6.06
C THR A 276 -5.23 10.18 5.13
N SER A 277 -4.57 9.16 5.65
CA SER A 277 -4.03 8.06 4.85
C SER A 277 -5.13 7.11 4.36
N SER A 278 -4.89 6.48 3.22
CA SER A 278 -5.72 5.38 2.72
C SER A 278 -5.12 4.05 3.16
N ARG A 279 -5.97 3.08 3.49
CA ARG A 279 -5.55 1.72 3.84
C ARG A 279 -6.16 0.70 2.90
N ILE A 280 -5.31 -0.20 2.38
CA ILE A 280 -5.70 -1.36 1.59
C ILE A 280 -5.50 -2.58 2.48
N TYR A 281 -6.59 -3.30 2.73
CA TYR A 281 -6.59 -4.49 3.58
C TYR A 281 -6.74 -5.74 2.73
N HIS A 282 -5.92 -6.76 3.01
CA HIS A 282 -6.09 -8.12 2.52
C HIS A 282 -6.43 -9.03 3.70
N VAL A 283 -7.50 -9.80 3.59
CA VAL A 283 -7.95 -10.72 4.64
C VAL A 283 -7.15 -12.01 4.55
N VAL A 284 -6.14 -12.17 5.41
CA VAL A 284 -5.28 -13.35 5.42
C VAL A 284 -6.04 -14.57 5.92
N GLN A 285 -6.83 -14.39 6.98
CA GLN A 285 -7.71 -15.44 7.52
C GLN A 285 -8.94 -14.83 8.18
N GLY A 286 -9.95 -15.67 8.42
CA GLY A 286 -11.16 -15.31 9.15
C GLY A 286 -12.23 -14.69 8.29
N ALA A 287 -13.20 -14.08 8.94
CA ALA A 287 -14.33 -13.38 8.31
C ALA A 287 -14.87 -12.31 9.27
N GLY A 288 -15.49 -11.29 8.70
CA GLY A 288 -16.05 -10.20 9.49
C GLY A 288 -16.58 -9.09 8.59
N ARG A 289 -16.68 -7.91 9.18
CA ARG A 289 -17.14 -6.72 8.45
C ARG A 289 -16.38 -5.47 8.86
N THR A 290 -16.32 -4.53 7.93
CA THR A 290 -15.85 -3.18 8.16
C THR A 290 -16.99 -2.22 7.85
N VAL A 291 -17.35 -1.40 8.82
CA VAL A 291 -18.27 -0.27 8.59
C VAL A 291 -17.39 0.93 8.19
N ALA A 292 -17.58 1.43 6.99
CA ALA A 292 -16.85 2.57 6.44
C ALA A 292 -17.86 3.66 6.05
N GLN A 293 -18.04 4.66 6.92
CA GLN A 293 -19.16 5.61 6.85
C GLN A 293 -20.52 4.90 6.74
N ALA A 294 -21.26 5.12 5.66
CA ALA A 294 -22.58 4.51 5.43
C ALA A 294 -22.51 3.12 4.77
N LYS A 295 -21.30 2.60 4.46
CA LYS A 295 -21.12 1.34 3.74
C LYS A 295 -20.60 0.25 4.67
N THR A 296 -21.24 -0.91 4.67
CA THR A 296 -20.72 -2.11 5.32
C THR A 296 -20.09 -3.02 4.29
N LEU A 297 -18.83 -3.38 4.51
CA LEU A 297 -18.06 -4.34 3.72
C LEU A 297 -17.99 -5.64 4.51
N GLU A 298 -18.71 -6.66 4.08
CA GLU A 298 -18.58 -8.01 4.65
C GLU A 298 -17.45 -8.72 3.92
N TRP A 299 -16.46 -9.21 4.65
CA TRP A 299 -15.26 -9.83 4.09
C TRP A 299 -14.98 -11.20 4.68
N GLN A 300 -14.27 -12.01 3.93
CA GLN A 300 -13.75 -13.33 4.32
C GLN A 300 -12.33 -13.53 3.80
N ALA A 301 -11.67 -14.60 4.25
CA ALA A 301 -10.30 -14.93 3.85
C ALA A 301 -10.09 -14.83 2.33
N GLY A 302 -9.01 -14.15 1.94
CA GLY A 302 -8.62 -13.84 0.58
C GLY A 302 -9.21 -12.54 0.01
N ASP A 303 -10.32 -12.03 0.53
CA ASP A 303 -10.91 -10.77 0.06
C ASP A 303 -9.96 -9.59 0.31
N THR A 304 -10.07 -8.57 -0.53
CA THR A 304 -9.29 -7.33 -0.38
C THR A 304 -10.22 -6.14 -0.44
N PHE A 305 -10.01 -5.17 0.46
CA PHE A 305 -10.82 -3.96 0.48
C PHE A 305 -9.98 -2.71 0.77
N VAL A 306 -10.54 -1.56 0.41
CA VAL A 306 -9.91 -0.24 0.62
C VAL A 306 -10.81 0.62 1.48
N VAL A 307 -10.22 1.23 2.49
CA VAL A 307 -10.78 2.36 3.23
C VAL A 307 -10.03 3.62 2.77
N PRO A 308 -10.68 4.51 2.01
CA PRO A 308 -10.06 5.76 1.56
C PRO A 308 -9.75 6.70 2.72
N GLY A 309 -8.76 7.57 2.54
CA GLY A 309 -8.41 8.59 3.52
C GLY A 309 -9.63 9.43 3.94
N TRP A 310 -9.64 9.84 5.20
CA TRP A 310 -10.69 10.60 5.87
C TRP A 310 -12.05 9.92 5.95
N THR A 311 -12.07 8.59 5.90
CA THR A 311 -13.28 7.77 6.03
C THR A 311 -13.36 7.19 7.44
N TRP A 312 -14.42 7.54 8.21
CA TRP A 312 -14.69 6.87 9.49
C TRP A 312 -14.85 5.38 9.26
N SER A 313 -14.09 4.57 9.97
CA SER A 313 -14.18 3.11 9.85
C SER A 313 -13.94 2.40 11.16
N GLU A 314 -14.60 1.25 11.30
CA GLU A 314 -14.44 0.29 12.38
C GLU A 314 -14.51 -1.13 11.83
N HIS A 315 -13.89 -2.08 12.52
CA HIS A 315 -13.85 -3.48 12.13
C HIS A 315 -14.49 -4.37 13.16
N ARG A 316 -15.14 -5.44 12.71
CA ARG A 316 -15.62 -6.50 13.60
C ARG A 316 -15.34 -7.85 12.97
N ALA A 317 -14.76 -8.76 13.75
CA ALA A 317 -14.55 -10.15 13.36
C ALA A 317 -15.77 -11.02 13.72
N ASP A 318 -16.26 -11.78 12.76
CA ASP A 318 -17.28 -12.82 12.95
C ASP A 318 -16.62 -14.22 13.08
N LYS A 319 -15.34 -14.34 12.72
CA LYS A 319 -14.39 -15.44 13.01
C LYS A 319 -13.04 -14.81 13.31
N ASP A 320 -12.19 -15.47 14.10
CA ASP A 320 -10.84 -14.99 14.36
C ASP A 320 -10.15 -14.61 13.04
N ALA A 321 -9.74 -13.36 12.93
CA ALA A 321 -9.28 -12.80 11.68
C ALA A 321 -7.89 -12.19 11.80
N ILE A 322 -7.12 -12.28 10.72
CA ILE A 322 -5.87 -11.54 10.51
C ILE A 322 -6.01 -10.77 9.20
N LEU A 323 -5.79 -9.47 9.26
CA LEU A 323 -5.79 -8.57 8.11
C LEU A 323 -4.35 -8.08 7.88
N PHE A 324 -3.83 -8.24 6.67
CA PHE A 324 -2.64 -7.53 6.21
C PHE A 324 -3.08 -6.19 5.64
N ALA A 325 -2.44 -5.11 6.05
CA ALA A 325 -2.74 -3.76 5.58
C ALA A 325 -1.51 -3.08 4.98
N MET A 326 -1.70 -2.29 3.93
CA MET A 326 -0.72 -1.35 3.39
C MET A 326 -1.34 0.05 3.32
N SER A 327 -0.53 1.07 3.68
CA SER A 327 -0.97 2.45 3.86
C SER A 327 0.06 3.43 3.32
N ASP A 328 -0.43 4.58 2.82
CA ASP A 328 0.40 5.72 2.41
C ASP A 328 0.72 6.69 3.56
N GLU A 329 0.49 6.28 4.79
CA GLU A 329 0.77 7.05 6.00
C GLU A 329 2.18 7.70 6.00
N PRO A 330 3.27 6.99 5.61
CA PRO A 330 4.61 7.57 5.61
C PRO A 330 4.74 8.83 4.76
N VAL A 331 4.10 8.85 3.60
CA VAL A 331 4.09 10.03 2.71
C VAL A 331 3.42 11.21 3.38
N LEU A 332 2.27 10.99 4.02
CA LEU A 332 1.50 12.04 4.68
C LEU A 332 2.23 12.55 5.94
N ARG A 333 2.93 11.68 6.68
CA ARG A 333 3.76 12.10 7.81
C ARG A 333 4.97 12.92 7.36
N ALA A 334 5.68 12.46 6.33
CA ALA A 334 6.85 13.17 5.80
C ALA A 334 6.51 14.56 5.24
N THR A 335 5.28 14.75 4.75
CA THR A 335 4.77 16.02 4.21
C THR A 335 3.95 16.84 5.20
N CYS A 336 3.84 16.40 6.47
CA CYS A 336 3.05 17.05 7.53
C CYS A 336 1.53 17.13 7.21
N LEU A 337 1.02 16.22 6.39
CA LEU A 337 -0.39 16.12 6.01
C LEU A 337 -1.16 15.04 6.79
N TYR A 338 -0.48 14.29 7.64
CA TYR A 338 -1.12 13.23 8.43
C TYR A 338 -1.99 13.81 9.54
N ARG A 339 -3.25 13.41 9.55
CA ARG A 339 -4.23 13.68 10.62
C ARG A 339 -4.93 12.38 10.99
N LEU A 340 -5.20 12.21 12.27
CA LEU A 340 -5.94 11.09 12.85
C LEU A 340 -7.00 11.64 13.79
N GLU A 341 -8.22 11.13 13.69
CA GLU A 341 -9.32 11.39 14.61
C GLU A 341 -9.93 10.07 15.08
N ARG A 342 -10.22 9.98 16.37
CA ARG A 342 -10.76 8.80 17.04
C ARG A 342 -12.08 9.13 17.71
N ALA A 343 -13.06 8.25 17.60
CA ALA A 343 -14.33 8.42 18.31
C ALA A 343 -14.07 8.42 19.83
N GLY A 344 -14.56 9.43 20.52
CA GLY A 344 -14.32 9.63 21.95
C GLY A 344 -13.23 10.65 22.28
N ASP A 345 -12.39 11.09 21.34
CA ASP A 345 -11.48 12.20 21.54
C ASP A 345 -12.26 13.53 21.44
N ASN A 346 -12.78 14.00 22.57
CA ASN A 346 -13.37 15.32 22.67
C ASN A 346 -12.26 16.37 22.74
N ALA A 347 -11.68 16.79 21.64
CA ALA A 347 -11.14 18.13 21.35
C ALA A 347 -10.32 18.11 20.04
N PRO A 348 -10.36 19.17 19.20
CA PRO A 348 -9.41 19.32 18.11
C PRO A 348 -8.01 19.49 18.71
N ARG A 349 -7.14 18.53 18.53
CA ARG A 349 -5.71 18.71 18.84
C ARG A 349 -5.10 19.65 17.78
N THR A 350 -5.24 20.94 18.02
CA THR A 350 -4.39 21.96 17.39
C THR A 350 -3.00 21.81 17.98
N GLY A 351 -2.18 20.96 17.37
CA GLY A 351 -0.82 20.71 17.81
C GLY A 351 0.16 21.72 17.25
N THR A 352 0.16 22.93 17.76
CA THR A 352 1.37 23.79 17.81
C THR A 352 1.96 23.66 19.21
N LYS A 353 2.81 22.66 19.44
CA LYS A 353 3.82 22.80 20.49
C LYS A 353 4.94 23.65 19.94
N GLY A 354 5.00 24.89 20.46
CA GLY A 354 6.09 25.83 20.24
C GLY A 354 7.44 25.18 20.49
N ARG A 355 8.40 25.58 19.70
CA ARG A 355 9.82 25.43 20.01
C ARG A 355 10.04 26.11 21.38
N GLY A 356 10.31 25.31 22.39
CA GLY A 356 10.91 25.78 23.64
C GLY A 356 12.36 26.04 23.33
N ASP A 357 12.76 27.31 23.50
CA ASP A 357 14.14 27.72 23.56
C ASP A 357 14.81 27.02 24.75
N GLY A 358 16.01 26.47 24.50
CA GLY A 358 16.88 25.87 25.50
C GLY A 358 18.07 25.22 24.84
#